data_422fe1344ef0cab18eb1292853bd412b
#
_entry.id   422fe1344ef0cab18eb1292853bd412b
#
_cell.length_a   1.000
_cell.length_b   1.000
_cell.length_c   1.000
_cell.angle_alpha   90.00
_cell.angle_beta   90.00
_cell.angle_gamma   90.00
#
_symmetry.space_group_name_H-M   'P 1'
#
loop_
_entity.id
_entity.type
_entity.pdbx_description
1 polymer ?
#
loop_
_entity_poly.entity_id
_entity_poly.type
_entity_poly.pdbx_seq_one_letter_code
_entity_poly.pdbx_strand_id
1 'polypeptide(L)'
;MTKIVDIKAFEVLDSRGNPTVMAEVILESGAVGSACAPSGASTGSREALELRDGDKSRYLGKGVLTAVNNINTTIKNLLVGKDALDQRALDKAMIDADGTDNKSVLGANAILAVSLAAAKAAAVAKKVPLYAHIADLNGTPGKYSMPVPMMNIINGGEHADNNVDIQEFMVQPVGAKTFAEALRIGAEIFHNLKKILHDKGLNTAVGDEGGFAPNLPSNEEALKVIIVAVEKAGYKLGEDVTLALDCASSEFYKDGQYDLAGEGKVFSSAEFSDYLADLANKYPIISIEDGKDESDWDGWADLTNKIGNKVQLVGDDLFVTNTRILKEGIEKKIANSILIKFNQIGSLSETLDAIKMAQDAGYTAVISHRSGETEDTTIADLAVATAAGQIKTGSLCRSDRVSKYNRLLRIEAELGAAAPYKGRAEFKS
;
A
#
# COMPACT_ATOMS: atom_id res chain seq x y z
N MET A 1 0.34 -8.84 -32.81
CA MET A 1 -1.02 -8.27 -32.70
C MET A 1 -1.26 -7.66 -31.31
N THR A 2 -0.23 -6.97 -30.81
CA THR A 2 -0.23 -6.34 -29.47
C THR A 2 -0.28 -4.81 -29.52
N LYS A 3 -0.51 -4.25 -30.70
CA LYS A 3 -0.68 -2.79 -30.87
C LYS A 3 -1.98 -2.33 -30.25
N ILE A 4 -1.94 -1.18 -29.60
CA ILE A 4 -3.11 -0.52 -29.04
C ILE A 4 -3.95 0.06 -30.17
N VAL A 5 -5.24 -0.27 -30.23
CA VAL A 5 -6.19 0.24 -31.20
C VAL A 5 -7.16 1.24 -30.61
N ASP A 6 -7.44 1.15 -29.31
CA ASP A 6 -8.31 2.11 -28.63
C ASP A 6 -7.98 2.19 -27.13
N ILE A 7 -8.29 3.33 -26.53
CA ILE A 7 -8.23 3.58 -25.10
C ILE A 7 -9.51 4.32 -24.69
N LYS A 8 -10.16 3.83 -23.64
CA LYS A 8 -11.37 4.43 -23.08
C LYS A 8 -11.19 4.68 -21.60
N ALA A 9 -11.71 5.77 -21.09
CA ALA A 9 -11.69 6.08 -19.67
C ALA A 9 -13.07 6.49 -19.17
N PHE A 10 -13.30 6.22 -17.89
CA PHE A 10 -14.56 6.45 -17.21
C PHE A 10 -14.30 7.03 -15.83
N GLU A 11 -15.23 7.89 -15.37
CA GLU A 11 -15.34 8.27 -13.97
C GLU A 11 -16.16 7.21 -13.24
N VAL A 12 -15.56 6.55 -12.25
CA VAL A 12 -16.21 5.52 -11.44
C VAL A 12 -16.11 5.89 -9.96
N LEU A 13 -16.78 5.17 -9.08
CA LEU A 13 -16.69 5.42 -7.63
C LEU A 13 -15.73 4.47 -6.96
N ASP A 14 -14.97 4.98 -6.00
CA ASP A 14 -14.13 4.21 -5.10
C ASP A 14 -14.90 3.72 -3.86
N SER A 15 -14.20 3.02 -2.97
CA SER A 15 -14.75 2.43 -1.73
C SER A 15 -15.29 3.45 -0.72
N ARG A 16 -14.97 4.73 -0.91
CA ARG A 16 -15.47 5.84 -0.08
C ARG A 16 -16.60 6.61 -0.76
N GLY A 17 -17.03 6.19 -1.95
CA GLY A 17 -18.02 6.90 -2.73
C GLY A 17 -17.49 8.17 -3.42
N ASN A 18 -16.18 8.30 -3.55
CA ASN A 18 -15.54 9.39 -4.29
C ASN A 18 -15.22 8.97 -5.73
N PRO A 19 -15.28 9.89 -6.69
CA PRO A 19 -14.87 9.60 -8.06
C PRO A 19 -13.41 9.19 -8.17
N THR A 20 -13.15 8.24 -9.05
CA THR A 20 -11.80 7.87 -9.48
C THR A 20 -11.80 7.49 -10.95
N VAL A 21 -10.61 7.27 -11.51
CA VAL A 21 -10.40 7.01 -12.94
C VAL A 21 -10.32 5.51 -13.18
N MET A 22 -11.10 5.02 -14.14
CA MET A 22 -10.95 3.70 -14.74
C MET A 22 -10.52 3.86 -16.20
N ALA A 23 -9.53 3.08 -16.65
CA ALA A 23 -9.13 3.03 -18.04
C ALA A 23 -9.23 1.62 -18.61
N GLU A 24 -9.54 1.53 -19.88
CA GLU A 24 -9.51 0.30 -20.68
C GLU A 24 -8.56 0.49 -21.86
N VAL A 25 -7.66 -0.45 -22.08
CA VAL A 25 -6.77 -0.51 -23.24
C VAL A 25 -7.16 -1.70 -24.09
N ILE A 26 -7.42 -1.46 -25.37
CA ILE A 26 -7.90 -2.45 -26.34
C ILE A 26 -6.80 -2.66 -27.39
N LEU A 27 -6.43 -3.93 -27.63
CA LEU A 27 -5.40 -4.30 -28.60
C LEU A 27 -5.98 -4.84 -29.90
N GLU A 28 -5.17 -4.86 -30.96
CA GLU A 28 -5.53 -5.44 -32.28
C GLU A 28 -6.09 -6.86 -32.18
N SER A 29 -5.57 -7.66 -31.23
CA SER A 29 -6.03 -9.04 -31.00
C SER A 29 -7.41 -9.13 -30.42
N GLY A 30 -8.02 -8.03 -30.00
CA GLY A 30 -9.24 -7.98 -29.21
C GLY A 30 -8.99 -8.13 -27.70
N ALA A 31 -7.74 -8.29 -27.26
CA ALA A 31 -7.42 -8.31 -25.84
C ALA A 31 -7.74 -6.95 -25.21
N VAL A 32 -8.34 -6.98 -24.03
CA VAL A 32 -8.70 -5.79 -23.25
C VAL A 32 -8.11 -5.90 -21.87
N GLY A 33 -7.48 -4.83 -21.40
CA GLY A 33 -7.06 -4.65 -20.03
C GLY A 33 -7.79 -3.46 -19.41
N SER A 34 -8.22 -3.60 -18.16
CA SER A 34 -8.94 -2.57 -17.42
C SER A 34 -8.32 -2.37 -16.05
N ALA A 35 -8.16 -1.13 -15.62
CA ALA A 35 -7.61 -0.80 -14.32
C ALA A 35 -8.20 0.49 -13.76
N CYS A 36 -8.26 0.55 -12.42
CA CYS A 36 -8.68 1.74 -11.68
C CYS A 36 -7.51 2.31 -10.88
N ALA A 37 -7.48 3.63 -10.74
CA ALA A 37 -6.53 4.31 -9.86
C ALA A 37 -7.10 4.38 -8.44
N PRO A 38 -6.34 4.00 -7.39
CA PRO A 38 -6.74 4.22 -6.00
C PRO A 38 -6.50 5.67 -5.57
N SER A 39 -7.03 6.04 -4.40
CA SER A 39 -6.94 7.40 -3.86
C SER A 39 -6.64 7.38 -2.35
N GLY A 40 -5.73 8.23 -1.88
CA GLY A 40 -5.38 8.33 -0.47
C GLY A 40 -6.26 9.28 0.33
N ALA A 41 -6.40 9.05 1.64
CA ALA A 41 -6.95 10.00 2.60
C ALA A 41 -5.83 10.87 3.18
N SER A 42 -4.85 10.26 3.86
CA SER A 42 -3.58 10.90 4.18
C SER A 42 -2.64 10.80 2.98
N THR A 43 -1.96 11.89 2.65
CA THR A 43 -1.08 11.95 1.47
C THR A 43 0.24 12.63 1.82
N GLY A 44 1.34 12.06 1.35
CA GLY A 44 2.66 12.70 1.44
C GLY A 44 2.69 13.96 0.57
N SER A 45 3.35 15.01 1.06
CA SER A 45 3.41 16.31 0.35
C SER A 45 4.12 16.22 -1.00
N ARG A 46 4.92 15.19 -1.22
CA ARG A 46 5.73 14.97 -2.44
C ARG A 46 5.15 13.92 -3.37
N GLU A 47 3.92 13.45 -3.14
CA GLU A 47 3.25 12.54 -4.06
C GLU A 47 3.00 13.19 -5.42
N ALA A 48 2.97 12.38 -6.48
CA ALA A 48 2.46 12.80 -7.77
C ALA A 48 0.99 13.23 -7.66
N LEU A 49 0.58 14.20 -8.49
CA LEU A 49 -0.72 14.84 -8.35
C LEU A 49 -1.88 13.95 -8.82
N GLU A 50 -2.82 13.70 -7.92
CA GLU A 50 -4.15 13.20 -8.26
C GLU A 50 -4.97 14.36 -8.80
N LEU A 51 -5.25 14.35 -10.10
CA LEU A 51 -5.94 15.45 -10.77
C LEU A 51 -7.45 15.39 -10.51
N ARG A 52 -7.95 16.38 -9.79
CA ARG A 52 -9.36 16.61 -9.49
C ARG A 52 -9.87 17.85 -10.19
N ASP A 53 -11.15 17.87 -10.57
CA ASP A 53 -11.76 18.98 -11.33
C ASP A 53 -11.89 20.26 -10.50
N GLY A 54 -12.11 20.14 -9.18
CA GLY A 54 -12.32 21.28 -8.30
C GLY A 54 -13.69 21.95 -8.45
N ASP A 55 -14.55 21.45 -9.33
CA ASP A 55 -15.92 21.95 -9.53
C ASP A 55 -16.81 21.54 -8.38
N LYS A 56 -17.11 22.47 -7.49
CA LYS A 56 -17.90 22.24 -6.29
C LYS A 56 -19.34 21.79 -6.56
N SER A 57 -19.86 22.02 -7.78
CA SER A 57 -21.21 21.59 -8.18
C SER A 57 -21.31 20.09 -8.48
N ARG A 58 -20.15 19.42 -8.65
CA ARG A 58 -20.07 17.97 -8.89
C ARG A 58 -19.17 17.30 -7.86
N TYR A 59 -19.70 16.26 -7.19
CA TYR A 59 -18.94 15.49 -6.20
C TYR A 59 -18.14 16.35 -5.21
N LEU A 60 -18.69 17.51 -4.84
CA LEU A 60 -18.07 18.45 -3.89
C LEU A 60 -16.65 18.88 -4.30
N GLY A 61 -16.37 18.93 -5.60
CA GLY A 61 -15.07 19.30 -6.16
C GLY A 61 -14.14 18.12 -6.44
N LYS A 62 -14.57 16.89 -6.11
CA LYS A 62 -13.72 15.68 -6.25
C LYS A 62 -13.88 14.94 -7.58
N GLY A 63 -14.66 15.47 -8.54
CA GLY A 63 -14.80 14.89 -9.86
C GLY A 63 -13.46 14.71 -10.58
N VAL A 64 -13.38 13.78 -11.52
CA VAL A 64 -12.17 13.43 -12.29
C VAL A 64 -12.36 13.49 -13.81
N LEU A 65 -13.35 14.26 -14.27
CA LEU A 65 -13.63 14.33 -15.72
C LEU A 65 -12.47 14.93 -16.51
N THR A 66 -11.69 15.84 -15.94
CA THR A 66 -10.48 16.38 -16.59
C THR A 66 -9.46 15.28 -16.84
N ALA A 67 -9.18 14.43 -15.85
CA ALA A 67 -8.28 13.28 -15.99
C ALA A 67 -8.83 12.27 -17.01
N VAL A 68 -10.13 11.98 -16.96
CA VAL A 68 -10.81 11.11 -17.93
C VAL A 68 -10.69 11.67 -19.34
N ASN A 69 -10.93 12.96 -19.53
CA ASN A 69 -10.78 13.61 -20.83
C ASN A 69 -9.33 13.57 -21.34
N ASN A 70 -8.35 13.76 -20.46
CA ASN A 70 -6.93 13.63 -20.82
C ASN A 70 -6.59 12.24 -21.36
N ILE A 71 -7.22 11.19 -20.83
CA ILE A 71 -7.05 9.82 -21.34
C ILE A 71 -7.74 9.68 -22.70
N ASN A 72 -8.99 10.09 -22.83
CA ASN A 72 -9.80 9.90 -24.03
C ASN A 72 -9.34 10.74 -25.21
N THR A 73 -8.48 11.74 -25.01
CA THR A 73 -7.93 12.62 -26.05
C THR A 73 -6.41 12.51 -26.13
N THR A 74 -5.68 13.20 -25.29
CA THR A 74 -4.21 13.33 -25.36
C THR A 74 -3.50 11.96 -25.25
N ILE A 75 -3.80 11.18 -24.23
CA ILE A 75 -3.14 9.89 -24.00
C ILE A 75 -3.53 8.88 -25.09
N LYS A 76 -4.79 8.81 -25.44
CA LYS A 76 -5.25 7.95 -26.55
C LYS A 76 -4.53 8.28 -27.84
N ASN A 77 -4.48 9.54 -28.22
CA ASN A 77 -3.80 9.97 -29.46
C ASN A 77 -2.30 9.67 -29.43
N LEU A 78 -1.69 9.72 -28.25
CA LEU A 78 -0.28 9.44 -28.07
C LEU A 78 0.04 7.94 -28.19
N LEU A 79 -0.81 7.06 -27.68
CA LEU A 79 -0.50 5.64 -27.49
C LEU A 79 -1.11 4.72 -28.57
N VAL A 80 -2.18 5.10 -29.23
CA VAL A 80 -2.76 4.29 -30.33
C VAL A 80 -1.70 4.03 -31.39
N GLY A 81 -1.57 2.77 -31.79
CA GLY A 81 -0.54 2.30 -32.74
C GLY A 81 0.76 1.81 -32.07
N LYS A 82 0.98 2.10 -30.79
CA LYS A 82 2.15 1.61 -30.04
C LYS A 82 1.92 0.19 -29.53
N ASP A 83 3.01 -0.52 -29.28
CA ASP A 83 2.99 -1.90 -28.79
C ASP A 83 2.79 -1.93 -27.27
N ALA A 84 1.72 -2.59 -26.80
CA ALA A 84 1.44 -2.75 -25.37
C ALA A 84 2.47 -3.62 -24.63
N LEU A 85 3.29 -4.39 -25.34
CA LEU A 85 4.39 -5.14 -24.71
C LEU A 85 5.54 -4.24 -24.27
N ASP A 86 5.70 -3.07 -24.85
CA ASP A 86 6.74 -2.11 -24.47
C ASP A 86 6.23 -1.16 -23.38
N GLN A 87 6.03 -1.68 -22.17
CA GLN A 87 5.52 -0.92 -21.04
C GLN A 87 6.32 0.35 -20.75
N ARG A 88 7.66 0.26 -20.83
CA ARG A 88 8.52 1.39 -20.52
C ARG A 88 8.37 2.50 -21.55
N ALA A 89 8.23 2.16 -22.82
CA ALA A 89 8.00 3.17 -23.87
C ALA A 89 6.63 3.85 -23.71
N LEU A 90 5.59 3.10 -23.33
CA LEU A 90 4.27 3.67 -23.09
C LEU A 90 4.28 4.63 -21.89
N ASP A 91 4.85 4.19 -20.79
CA ASP A 91 4.93 5.02 -19.57
C ASP A 91 5.77 6.27 -19.81
N LYS A 92 6.93 6.12 -20.48
CA LYS A 92 7.78 7.26 -20.84
C LYS A 92 7.06 8.25 -21.72
N ALA A 93 6.32 7.78 -22.72
CA ALA A 93 5.58 8.67 -23.61
C ALA A 93 4.54 9.51 -22.85
N MET A 94 3.82 8.92 -21.89
CA MET A 94 2.87 9.65 -21.06
C MET A 94 3.56 10.64 -20.11
N ILE A 95 4.66 10.25 -19.50
CA ILE A 95 5.43 11.09 -18.57
C ILE A 95 6.01 12.29 -19.33
N ASP A 96 6.61 12.07 -20.51
CA ASP A 96 7.17 13.14 -21.35
C ASP A 96 6.09 14.10 -21.85
N ALA A 97 4.90 13.58 -22.20
CA ALA A 97 3.76 14.41 -22.64
C ALA A 97 3.22 15.28 -21.50
N ASP A 98 3.24 14.81 -20.24
CA ASP A 98 2.91 15.62 -19.08
C ASP A 98 3.96 16.72 -18.87
N GLY A 99 5.22 16.38 -18.89
CA GLY A 99 6.37 17.29 -18.83
C GLY A 99 6.62 17.94 -17.48
N THR A 100 5.87 17.58 -16.43
CA THR A 100 6.07 18.10 -15.07
C THR A 100 6.62 17.03 -14.13
N ASP A 101 7.27 17.46 -13.05
CA ASP A 101 7.87 16.52 -12.08
C ASP A 101 6.81 15.69 -11.33
N ASN A 102 5.64 16.25 -11.07
CA ASN A 102 4.57 15.64 -10.28
C ASN A 102 3.36 15.19 -11.10
N LYS A 103 3.46 15.14 -12.43
CA LYS A 103 2.37 14.74 -13.34
C LYS A 103 1.11 15.62 -13.22
N SER A 104 1.31 16.93 -13.00
CA SER A 104 0.22 17.86 -12.75
C SER A 104 -0.59 18.26 -13.99
N VAL A 105 -0.09 18.00 -15.21
CA VAL A 105 -0.77 18.35 -16.48
C VAL A 105 -1.79 17.28 -16.85
N LEU A 106 -1.39 16.02 -16.93
CA LEU A 106 -2.29 14.91 -17.28
C LEU A 106 -2.96 14.28 -16.06
N GLY A 107 -2.30 14.33 -14.92
CA GLY A 107 -2.71 13.68 -13.68
C GLY A 107 -2.06 12.31 -13.49
N ALA A 108 -1.52 12.06 -12.29
CA ALA A 108 -0.96 10.75 -11.96
C ALA A 108 -2.03 9.65 -12.01
N ASN A 109 -3.26 9.95 -11.62
CA ASN A 109 -4.39 9.04 -11.72
C ASN A 109 -4.71 8.63 -13.17
N ALA A 110 -4.64 9.57 -14.11
CA ALA A 110 -4.84 9.28 -15.54
C ALA A 110 -3.71 8.40 -16.09
N ILE A 111 -2.46 8.76 -15.84
CA ILE A 111 -1.29 8.03 -16.33
C ILE A 111 -1.27 6.61 -15.73
N LEU A 112 -1.50 6.47 -14.44
CA LEU A 112 -1.49 5.18 -13.77
C LEU A 112 -2.57 4.23 -14.30
N ALA A 113 -3.80 4.71 -14.43
CA ALA A 113 -4.90 3.87 -14.92
C ALA A 113 -4.59 3.27 -16.30
N VAL A 114 -4.02 4.07 -17.21
CA VAL A 114 -3.62 3.60 -18.54
C VAL A 114 -2.41 2.68 -18.47
N SER A 115 -1.41 3.02 -17.67
CA SER A 115 -0.20 2.19 -17.45
C SER A 115 -0.57 0.76 -17.00
N LEU A 116 -1.43 0.65 -16.01
CA LEU A 116 -1.89 -0.66 -15.49
C LEU A 116 -2.81 -1.37 -16.47
N ALA A 117 -3.73 -0.67 -17.12
CA ALA A 117 -4.62 -1.25 -18.12
C ALA A 117 -3.83 -1.82 -19.31
N ALA A 118 -2.79 -1.12 -19.77
CA ALA A 118 -1.90 -1.60 -20.83
C ALA A 118 -1.17 -2.89 -20.44
N ALA A 119 -0.66 -2.97 -19.21
CA ALA A 119 -0.02 -4.19 -18.69
C ALA A 119 -0.99 -5.37 -18.66
N LYS A 120 -2.22 -5.15 -18.24
CA LYS A 120 -3.28 -6.18 -18.22
C LYS A 120 -3.66 -6.62 -19.63
N ALA A 121 -3.81 -5.71 -20.57
CA ALA A 121 -4.07 -6.03 -21.97
C ALA A 121 -2.94 -6.87 -22.58
N ALA A 122 -1.70 -6.48 -22.31
CA ALA A 122 -0.50 -7.22 -22.75
C ALA A 122 -0.49 -8.66 -22.19
N ALA A 123 -0.80 -8.83 -20.90
CA ALA A 123 -0.90 -10.16 -20.28
C ALA A 123 -1.95 -11.03 -20.96
N VAL A 124 -3.13 -10.48 -21.22
CA VAL A 124 -4.22 -11.18 -21.95
C VAL A 124 -3.76 -11.58 -23.35
N ALA A 125 -3.13 -10.69 -24.10
CA ALA A 125 -2.62 -10.97 -25.45
C ALA A 125 -1.53 -12.06 -25.44
N LYS A 126 -0.68 -12.10 -24.43
CA LYS A 126 0.33 -13.14 -24.21
C LYS A 126 -0.25 -14.45 -23.70
N LYS A 127 -1.52 -14.45 -23.29
CA LYS A 127 -2.18 -15.60 -22.64
C LYS A 127 -1.47 -16.07 -21.37
N VAL A 128 -0.99 -15.13 -20.58
CA VAL A 128 -0.35 -15.37 -19.28
C VAL A 128 -1.07 -14.60 -18.19
N PRO A 129 -1.01 -15.06 -16.93
CA PRO A 129 -1.54 -14.28 -15.80
C PRO A 129 -0.74 -12.98 -15.62
N LEU A 130 -1.39 -11.98 -15.03
CA LEU A 130 -0.77 -10.65 -14.86
C LEU A 130 0.54 -10.72 -14.06
N TYR A 131 0.60 -11.52 -12.99
CA TYR A 131 1.84 -11.67 -12.22
C TYR A 131 3.02 -12.18 -13.06
N ALA A 132 2.78 -13.06 -14.03
CA ALA A 132 3.82 -13.56 -14.92
C ALA A 132 4.31 -12.46 -15.87
N HIS A 133 3.40 -11.66 -16.43
CA HIS A 133 3.76 -10.52 -17.27
C HIS A 133 4.53 -9.45 -16.51
N ILE A 134 4.10 -9.10 -15.30
CA ILE A 134 4.82 -8.14 -14.46
C ILE A 134 6.21 -8.67 -14.09
N ALA A 135 6.36 -9.97 -13.79
CA ALA A 135 7.66 -10.57 -13.53
C ALA A 135 8.60 -10.46 -14.75
N ASP A 136 8.08 -10.64 -15.96
CA ASP A 136 8.84 -10.42 -17.20
C ASP A 136 9.30 -8.96 -17.29
N LEU A 137 8.41 -8.00 -17.05
CA LEU A 137 8.73 -6.57 -17.04
C LEU A 137 9.79 -6.21 -15.98
N ASN A 138 9.74 -6.89 -14.84
CA ASN A 138 10.69 -6.72 -13.74
C ASN A 138 12.05 -7.38 -14.00
N GLY A 139 12.17 -8.16 -15.06
CA GLY A 139 13.39 -8.93 -15.36
C GLY A 139 13.63 -10.13 -14.44
N THR A 140 12.59 -10.60 -13.76
CA THR A 140 12.64 -11.73 -12.81
C THR A 140 11.61 -12.82 -13.12
N PRO A 141 11.53 -13.32 -14.36
CA PRO A 141 10.51 -14.31 -14.74
C PRO A 141 10.64 -15.57 -13.87
N GLY A 142 9.50 -16.06 -13.37
CA GLY A 142 9.46 -17.27 -12.55
C GLY A 142 9.94 -17.12 -11.12
N LYS A 143 10.38 -15.96 -10.69
CA LYS A 143 10.85 -15.71 -9.32
C LYS A 143 9.73 -15.09 -8.49
N TYR A 144 8.89 -15.94 -7.94
CA TYR A 144 7.71 -15.54 -7.17
C TYR A 144 7.86 -15.82 -5.67
N SER A 145 7.15 -15.06 -4.85
CA SER A 145 6.85 -15.42 -3.47
C SER A 145 5.44 -14.98 -3.10
N MET A 146 4.80 -15.70 -2.18
CA MET A 146 3.55 -15.25 -1.59
C MET A 146 3.86 -14.25 -0.49
N PRO A 147 3.25 -13.06 -0.51
CA PRO A 147 3.56 -12.04 0.50
C PRO A 147 2.97 -12.36 1.85
N VAL A 148 3.66 -11.97 2.92
CA VAL A 148 3.09 -11.93 4.27
C VAL A 148 2.08 -10.79 4.32
N PRO A 149 0.82 -11.05 4.69
CA PRO A 149 -0.17 -9.99 4.84
C PRO A 149 0.03 -9.27 6.17
N MET A 150 0.09 -7.95 6.09
CA MET A 150 0.09 -7.03 7.23
C MET A 150 -1.34 -6.51 7.37
N MET A 151 -2.11 -7.12 8.28
CA MET A 151 -3.57 -6.95 8.35
C MET A 151 -3.93 -5.90 9.39
N ASN A 152 -4.43 -4.76 8.93
CA ASN A 152 -4.87 -3.66 9.79
C ASN A 152 -6.18 -4.01 10.49
N ILE A 153 -6.15 -4.31 11.79
CA ILE A 153 -7.33 -4.75 12.56
C ILE A 153 -7.87 -3.72 13.56
N ILE A 154 -7.06 -2.72 13.95
CA ILE A 154 -7.54 -1.54 14.69
C ILE A 154 -7.05 -0.29 13.98
N ASN A 155 -7.95 0.64 13.75
CA ASN A 155 -7.71 1.92 13.12
C ASN A 155 -7.75 3.07 14.14
N GLY A 156 -6.90 4.06 13.91
CA GLY A 156 -6.90 5.35 14.58
C GLY A 156 -6.57 6.46 13.59
N GLY A 157 -6.14 7.62 14.09
CA GLY A 157 -5.71 8.74 13.25
C GLY A 157 -6.74 9.12 12.19
N GLU A 158 -6.28 9.39 10.97
CA GLU A 158 -7.14 9.75 9.84
C GLU A 158 -8.04 8.61 9.33
N HIS A 159 -7.78 7.37 9.75
CA HIS A 159 -8.56 6.20 9.33
C HIS A 159 -9.77 5.90 10.22
N ALA A 160 -9.96 6.65 11.31
CA ALA A 160 -11.04 6.42 12.26
C ALA A 160 -11.48 7.69 12.97
N ASP A 161 -12.78 7.81 13.21
CA ASP A 161 -13.33 8.85 14.08
C ASP A 161 -13.33 8.36 15.54
N ASN A 162 -12.14 8.36 16.14
CA ASN A 162 -11.88 7.95 17.52
C ASN A 162 -10.72 8.73 18.14
N ASN A 163 -10.32 8.36 19.35
CA ASN A 163 -9.27 9.05 20.11
C ASN A 163 -7.89 8.34 20.06
N VAL A 164 -7.68 7.39 19.15
CA VAL A 164 -6.41 6.68 19.01
C VAL A 164 -5.52 7.41 18.01
N ASP A 165 -4.31 7.79 18.43
CA ASP A 165 -3.41 8.63 17.61
C ASP A 165 -2.71 7.86 16.50
N ILE A 166 -2.20 6.66 16.79
CA ILE A 166 -1.55 5.80 15.79
C ILE A 166 -2.62 5.30 14.80
N GLN A 167 -2.31 5.45 13.51
CA GLN A 167 -3.29 5.25 12.44
C GLN A 167 -3.68 3.79 12.22
N GLU A 168 -2.71 2.85 12.31
CA GLU A 168 -2.96 1.43 12.07
C GLU A 168 -2.22 0.54 13.05
N PHE A 169 -2.93 -0.48 13.52
CA PHE A 169 -2.37 -1.59 14.31
C PHE A 169 -2.62 -2.88 13.54
N MET A 170 -1.55 -3.57 13.18
CA MET A 170 -1.59 -4.71 12.27
C MET A 170 -1.13 -5.98 12.94
N VAL A 171 -1.71 -7.11 12.51
CA VAL A 171 -1.22 -8.45 12.80
C VAL A 171 -0.55 -9.04 11.55
N GLN A 172 0.51 -9.81 11.76
CA GLN A 172 1.31 -10.44 10.71
C GLN A 172 1.48 -11.92 11.05
N PRO A 173 0.81 -12.84 10.32
CA PRO A 173 0.90 -14.28 10.58
C PRO A 173 2.20 -14.89 10.05
N VAL A 174 3.32 -14.50 10.63
CA VAL A 174 4.67 -14.88 10.18
C VAL A 174 5.01 -16.35 10.39
N GLY A 175 4.30 -17.03 11.30
CA GLY A 175 4.49 -18.46 11.58
C GLY A 175 3.68 -19.39 10.68
N ALA A 176 2.79 -18.86 9.84
CA ALA A 176 2.04 -19.65 8.88
C ALA A 176 2.98 -20.29 7.83
N LYS A 177 2.56 -21.42 7.27
CA LYS A 177 3.33 -22.14 6.25
C LYS A 177 2.87 -21.81 4.84
N THR A 178 1.67 -21.29 4.69
CA THR A 178 1.06 -20.91 3.41
C THR A 178 0.35 -19.58 3.58
N PHE A 179 0.10 -18.90 2.46
CA PHE A 179 -0.71 -17.67 2.47
C PHE A 179 -2.16 -17.98 2.92
N ALA A 180 -2.73 -19.10 2.48
CA ALA A 180 -4.06 -19.52 2.90
C ALA A 180 -4.17 -19.70 4.42
N GLU A 181 -3.16 -20.29 5.04
CA GLU A 181 -3.09 -20.40 6.51
C GLU A 181 -2.96 -19.03 7.16
N ALA A 182 -2.11 -18.16 6.62
CA ALA A 182 -1.95 -16.79 7.13
C ALA A 182 -3.27 -16.00 7.09
N LEU A 183 -4.02 -16.12 6.00
CA LEU A 183 -5.31 -15.46 5.87
C LEU A 183 -6.33 -16.01 6.87
N ARG A 184 -6.38 -17.33 7.09
CA ARG A 184 -7.21 -17.97 8.10
C ARG A 184 -6.89 -17.48 9.49
N ILE A 185 -5.61 -17.42 9.86
CA ILE A 185 -5.16 -16.91 11.16
C ILE A 185 -5.65 -15.48 11.36
N GLY A 186 -5.47 -14.61 10.36
CA GLY A 186 -5.95 -13.24 10.41
C GLY A 186 -7.46 -13.14 10.62
N ALA A 187 -8.25 -13.92 9.88
CA ALA A 187 -9.71 -13.94 10.00
C ALA A 187 -10.17 -14.41 11.40
N GLU A 188 -9.53 -15.43 11.95
CA GLU A 188 -9.86 -15.93 13.30
C GLU A 188 -9.52 -14.89 14.38
N ILE A 189 -8.40 -14.19 14.24
CA ILE A 189 -8.05 -13.09 15.15
C ILE A 189 -9.06 -11.95 15.02
N PHE A 190 -9.42 -11.57 13.80
CA PHE A 190 -10.40 -10.52 13.53
C PHE A 190 -11.74 -10.79 14.23
N HIS A 191 -12.28 -12.00 14.11
CA HIS A 191 -13.55 -12.35 14.74
C HIS A 191 -13.46 -12.46 16.27
N ASN A 192 -12.34 -12.93 16.81
CA ASN A 192 -12.10 -12.91 18.25
C ASN A 192 -12.01 -11.48 18.78
N LEU A 193 -11.33 -10.58 18.06
CA LEU A 193 -11.24 -9.17 18.42
C LEU A 193 -12.62 -8.50 18.42
N LYS A 194 -13.45 -8.77 17.42
CA LYS A 194 -14.82 -8.27 17.37
C LYS A 194 -15.60 -8.66 18.63
N LYS A 195 -15.50 -9.92 19.01
CA LYS A 195 -16.19 -10.41 20.23
C LYS A 195 -15.67 -9.73 21.49
N ILE A 196 -14.36 -9.58 21.64
CA ILE A 196 -13.73 -8.92 22.79
C ILE A 196 -14.19 -7.47 22.91
N LEU A 197 -14.18 -6.72 21.79
CA LEU A 197 -14.64 -5.33 21.76
C LEU A 197 -16.13 -5.23 22.14
N HIS A 198 -16.96 -6.11 21.59
CA HIS A 198 -18.38 -6.17 21.91
C HIS A 198 -18.61 -6.44 23.39
N ASP A 199 -17.92 -7.45 23.96
CA ASP A 199 -18.06 -7.83 25.38
C ASP A 199 -17.60 -6.72 26.34
N LYS A 200 -16.71 -5.84 25.89
CA LYS A 200 -16.29 -4.63 26.61
C LYS A 200 -17.23 -3.43 26.41
N GLY A 201 -18.29 -3.57 25.63
CA GLY A 201 -19.19 -2.48 25.28
C GLY A 201 -18.60 -1.43 24.33
N LEU A 202 -17.53 -1.80 23.60
CA LEU A 202 -16.87 -0.92 22.65
C LEU A 202 -17.46 -1.06 21.24
N ASN A 203 -17.28 -0.02 20.44
CA ASN A 203 -17.78 0.02 19.06
C ASN A 203 -17.05 -1.03 18.19
N THR A 204 -17.83 -1.80 17.41
CA THR A 204 -17.33 -2.79 16.45
C THR A 204 -17.59 -2.38 15.00
N ALA A 205 -17.94 -1.12 14.74
CA ALA A 205 -17.95 -0.57 13.40
C ALA A 205 -16.52 -0.51 12.84
N VAL A 206 -16.41 -0.65 11.52
CA VAL A 206 -15.11 -0.67 10.83
C VAL A 206 -14.87 0.64 10.10
N GLY A 207 -13.59 1.03 10.01
CA GLY A 207 -13.15 2.17 9.24
C GLY A 207 -12.99 1.86 7.74
N ASP A 208 -12.40 2.79 7.01
CA ASP A 208 -12.24 2.72 5.55
C ASP A 208 -11.49 1.47 5.07
N GLU A 209 -10.58 0.97 5.88
CA GLU A 209 -9.76 -0.20 5.54
C GLU A 209 -10.23 -1.51 6.19
N GLY A 210 -11.38 -1.49 6.83
CA GLY A 210 -12.02 -2.67 7.42
C GLY A 210 -11.58 -3.01 8.83
N GLY A 211 -10.65 -2.27 9.44
CA GLY A 211 -10.27 -2.42 10.84
C GLY A 211 -11.30 -1.81 11.79
N PHE A 212 -11.37 -2.32 13.03
CA PHE A 212 -12.26 -1.75 14.04
C PHE A 212 -11.76 -0.38 14.51
N ALA A 213 -12.68 0.49 14.88
CA ALA A 213 -12.39 1.87 15.28
C ALA A 213 -12.95 2.22 16.66
N PRO A 214 -12.61 1.47 17.73
CA PRO A 214 -13.07 1.77 19.08
C PRO A 214 -12.35 2.98 19.67
N ASN A 215 -12.97 3.64 20.63
CA ASN A 215 -12.27 4.55 21.54
C ASN A 215 -11.50 3.73 22.57
N LEU A 216 -10.22 4.01 22.72
CA LEU A 216 -9.32 3.34 23.67
C LEU A 216 -8.49 4.38 24.42
N PRO A 217 -8.08 4.10 25.68
CA PRO A 217 -7.36 5.06 26.51
C PRO A 217 -5.96 5.44 25.99
N SER A 218 -5.34 4.55 25.21
CA SER A 218 -3.98 4.74 24.70
C SER A 218 -3.69 3.85 23.49
N ASN A 219 -2.61 4.14 22.79
CA ASN A 219 -2.06 3.26 21.75
C ASN A 219 -1.65 1.89 22.32
N GLU A 220 -1.08 1.89 23.50
CA GLU A 220 -0.70 0.63 24.18
C GLU A 220 -1.90 -0.25 24.52
N GLU A 221 -3.04 0.34 24.85
CA GLU A 221 -4.28 -0.42 25.10
C GLU A 221 -4.80 -1.08 23.83
N ALA A 222 -4.63 -0.47 22.67
CA ALA A 222 -4.93 -1.09 21.39
C ALA A 222 -4.09 -2.36 21.18
N LEU A 223 -2.80 -2.30 21.47
CA LEU A 223 -1.92 -3.49 21.41
C LEU A 223 -2.37 -4.58 22.37
N LYS A 224 -2.73 -4.24 23.61
CA LYS A 224 -3.18 -5.22 24.62
C LYS A 224 -4.47 -5.93 24.21
N VAL A 225 -5.42 -5.23 23.63
CA VAL A 225 -6.67 -5.82 23.14
C VAL A 225 -6.41 -6.79 21.98
N ILE A 226 -5.51 -6.43 21.07
CA ILE A 226 -5.09 -7.30 19.96
C ILE A 226 -4.41 -8.57 20.51
N ILE A 227 -3.53 -8.44 21.47
CA ILE A 227 -2.82 -9.58 22.11
C ILE A 227 -3.82 -10.58 22.70
N VAL A 228 -4.83 -10.09 23.40
CA VAL A 228 -5.90 -10.97 23.92
C VAL A 228 -6.62 -11.69 22.78
N ALA A 229 -6.88 -11.02 21.67
CA ALA A 229 -7.52 -11.64 20.51
C ALA A 229 -6.65 -12.73 19.86
N VAL A 230 -5.34 -12.50 19.74
CA VAL A 230 -4.37 -13.48 19.22
C VAL A 230 -4.37 -14.75 20.11
N GLU A 231 -4.28 -14.58 21.42
CA GLU A 231 -4.27 -15.68 22.40
C GLU A 231 -5.59 -16.45 22.40
N LYS A 232 -6.74 -15.74 22.36
CA LYS A 232 -8.06 -16.39 22.28
C LYS A 232 -8.28 -17.16 20.98
N ALA A 233 -7.66 -16.72 19.89
CA ALA A 233 -7.66 -17.45 18.62
C ALA A 233 -6.78 -18.72 18.66
N GLY A 234 -6.00 -18.91 19.72
CA GLY A 234 -5.15 -20.08 19.91
C GLY A 234 -3.75 -19.96 19.32
N TYR A 235 -3.31 -18.74 19.01
CA TYR A 235 -1.99 -18.49 18.42
C TYR A 235 -1.01 -17.91 19.43
N LYS A 236 0.28 -18.20 19.21
CA LYS A 236 1.37 -17.71 20.04
C LYS A 236 1.89 -16.38 19.51
N LEU A 237 1.74 -15.35 20.35
CA LEU A 237 2.29 -14.04 20.06
C LEU A 237 3.83 -14.09 19.99
N GLY A 238 4.42 -13.51 18.95
CA GLY A 238 5.85 -13.50 18.71
C GLY A 238 6.37 -14.67 17.88
N GLU A 239 5.67 -15.81 17.88
CA GLU A 239 6.01 -17.00 17.08
C GLU A 239 5.11 -17.13 15.86
N ASP A 240 3.81 -17.33 16.08
CA ASP A 240 2.82 -17.48 15.01
C ASP A 240 2.44 -16.16 14.41
N VAL A 241 2.30 -15.13 15.25
CA VAL A 241 1.81 -13.79 14.90
C VAL A 241 2.70 -12.73 15.52
N THR A 242 3.12 -11.78 14.73
CA THR A 242 3.78 -10.55 15.19
C THR A 242 2.90 -9.34 14.92
N LEU A 243 3.31 -8.18 15.44
CA LEU A 243 2.57 -6.93 15.35
C LEU A 243 3.33 -5.91 14.49
N ALA A 244 2.58 -5.01 13.87
CA ALA A 244 3.12 -3.86 13.15
C ALA A 244 2.28 -2.63 13.42
N LEU A 245 2.92 -1.47 13.27
CA LEU A 245 2.29 -0.16 13.39
C LEU A 245 2.46 0.64 12.10
N ASP A 246 1.45 1.42 11.78
CA ASP A 246 1.59 2.61 10.92
C ASP A 246 1.24 3.82 11.76
N CYS A 247 2.26 4.59 12.11
CA CYS A 247 2.08 5.78 12.95
C CYS A 247 1.47 6.94 12.18
N ALA A 248 1.73 7.06 10.88
CA ALA A 248 1.37 8.22 10.06
C ALA A 248 1.75 9.53 10.79
N SER A 249 3.00 9.60 11.26
CA SER A 249 3.44 10.61 12.24
C SER A 249 3.36 12.04 11.74
N SER A 250 3.32 12.27 10.42
CA SER A 250 3.13 13.61 9.85
C SER A 250 1.79 14.23 10.24
N GLU A 251 0.78 13.42 10.55
CA GLU A 251 -0.56 13.89 10.94
C GLU A 251 -0.58 14.55 12.33
N PHE A 252 0.35 14.20 13.22
CA PHE A 252 0.45 14.79 14.55
C PHE A 252 1.79 15.47 14.85
N TYR A 253 2.57 15.75 13.80
CA TYR A 253 3.80 16.52 13.91
C TYR A 253 3.53 18.00 13.68
N LYS A 254 3.89 18.82 14.65
CA LYS A 254 3.73 20.27 14.59
C LYS A 254 4.85 20.98 15.36
N ASP A 255 5.42 21.99 14.74
CA ASP A 255 6.43 22.85 15.37
C ASP A 255 7.62 22.07 15.99
N GLY A 256 8.04 21.00 15.32
CA GLY A 256 9.15 20.16 15.77
C GLY A 256 8.78 19.14 16.86
N GLN A 257 7.50 18.99 17.18
CA GLN A 257 7.00 18.10 18.23
C GLN A 257 5.96 17.12 17.69
N TYR A 258 5.85 15.99 18.37
CA TYR A 258 4.84 14.96 18.11
C TYR A 258 3.77 15.03 19.21
N ASP A 259 2.57 15.45 18.83
CA ASP A 259 1.42 15.66 19.74
C ASP A 259 0.46 14.46 19.67
N LEU A 260 0.58 13.57 20.65
CA LEU A 260 -0.35 12.46 20.84
C LEU A 260 -1.54 12.93 21.67
N ALA A 261 -2.44 13.68 21.04
CA ALA A 261 -3.57 14.35 21.71
C ALA A 261 -4.50 13.36 22.44
N GLY A 262 -4.70 12.16 21.87
CA GLY A 262 -5.51 11.10 22.49
C GLY A 262 -4.94 10.57 23.81
N GLU A 263 -3.63 10.67 24.00
CA GLU A 263 -2.95 10.31 25.26
C GLU A 263 -2.59 11.53 26.11
N GLY A 264 -2.83 12.75 25.61
CA GLY A 264 -2.44 13.98 26.30
C GLY A 264 -0.93 14.15 26.46
N LYS A 265 -0.15 13.63 25.51
CA LYS A 265 1.32 13.65 25.55
C LYS A 265 1.90 14.38 24.34
N VAL A 266 2.91 15.20 24.60
CA VAL A 266 3.68 15.89 23.57
C VAL A 266 5.15 15.48 23.71
N PHE A 267 5.75 15.02 22.61
CA PHE A 267 7.12 14.55 22.58
C PHE A 267 8.00 15.41 21.67
N SER A 268 9.25 15.61 22.07
CA SER A 268 10.29 15.98 21.11
C SER A 268 10.57 14.81 20.15
N SER A 269 11.30 15.07 19.07
CA SER A 269 11.68 14.01 18.14
C SER A 269 12.44 12.86 18.83
N ALA A 270 13.40 13.17 19.69
CA ALA A 270 14.16 12.16 20.43
C ALA A 270 13.27 11.36 21.42
N GLU A 271 12.40 12.05 22.15
CA GLU A 271 11.46 11.39 23.08
C GLU A 271 10.47 10.48 22.35
N PHE A 272 10.03 10.87 21.15
CA PHE A 272 9.13 10.02 20.36
C PHE A 272 9.84 8.78 19.83
N SER A 273 11.13 8.88 19.46
CA SER A 273 11.95 7.69 19.17
C SER A 273 12.01 6.74 20.37
N ASP A 274 12.20 7.28 21.58
CA ASP A 274 12.23 6.47 22.81
C ASP A 274 10.86 5.80 23.09
N TYR A 275 9.77 6.52 22.85
CA TYR A 275 8.42 5.99 22.98
C TYR A 275 8.19 4.79 22.05
N LEU A 276 8.57 4.91 20.77
CA LEU A 276 8.44 3.81 19.81
C LEU A 276 9.37 2.64 20.14
N ALA A 277 10.60 2.93 20.56
CA ALA A 277 11.56 1.90 21.00
C ALA A 277 11.04 1.12 22.22
N ASP A 278 10.41 1.82 23.18
CA ASP A 278 9.81 1.20 24.36
C ASP A 278 8.66 0.25 23.96
N LEU A 279 7.77 0.67 23.08
CA LEU A 279 6.70 -0.20 22.57
C LEU A 279 7.28 -1.44 21.86
N ALA A 280 8.29 -1.27 21.02
CA ALA A 280 8.92 -2.37 20.29
C ALA A 280 9.70 -3.34 21.22
N ASN A 281 10.17 -2.85 22.37
CA ASN A 281 10.82 -3.69 23.38
C ASN A 281 9.81 -4.47 24.24
N LYS A 282 8.63 -3.92 24.49
CA LYS A 282 7.57 -4.54 25.29
C LYS A 282 6.75 -5.57 24.53
N TYR A 283 6.55 -5.33 23.25
CA TYR A 283 5.66 -6.12 22.38
C TYR A 283 6.40 -6.63 21.16
N PRO A 284 5.99 -7.75 20.53
CA PRO A 284 6.64 -8.27 19.33
C PRO A 284 6.27 -7.45 18.08
N ILE A 285 6.56 -6.17 18.10
CA ILE A 285 6.42 -5.24 16.98
C ILE A 285 7.67 -5.38 16.12
N ILE A 286 7.51 -5.86 14.90
CA ILE A 286 8.62 -6.09 13.96
C ILE A 286 8.65 -5.13 12.79
N SER A 287 7.64 -4.25 12.68
CA SER A 287 7.55 -3.24 11.62
C SER A 287 6.86 -1.99 12.14
N ILE A 288 7.44 -0.84 11.86
CA ILE A 288 6.86 0.48 12.14
C ILE A 288 6.96 1.31 10.86
N GLU A 289 5.80 1.74 10.35
CA GLU A 289 5.69 2.62 9.21
C GLU A 289 5.55 4.06 9.68
N ASP A 290 6.24 4.97 9.00
CA ASP A 290 6.21 6.41 9.25
C ASP A 290 6.27 6.77 10.73
N GLY A 291 7.26 6.20 11.43
CA GLY A 291 7.53 6.49 12.84
C GLY A 291 8.04 7.92 13.09
N LYS A 292 8.27 8.69 12.03
CA LYS A 292 8.64 10.10 12.04
C LYS A 292 7.93 10.86 10.94
N ASP A 293 7.86 12.18 11.09
CA ASP A 293 7.38 13.07 10.04
C ASP A 293 8.25 12.99 8.78
N GLU A 294 7.61 13.18 7.61
CA GLU A 294 8.29 13.11 6.31
C GLU A 294 9.44 14.12 6.15
N SER A 295 9.46 15.20 6.92
CA SER A 295 10.52 16.21 6.92
C SER A 295 11.56 16.05 8.05
N ASP A 296 11.29 15.22 9.05
CA ASP A 296 12.16 15.03 10.22
C ASP A 296 13.25 13.96 9.93
N TRP A 297 14.13 14.26 9.00
CA TRP A 297 15.18 13.33 8.55
C TRP A 297 16.21 13.02 9.64
N ASP A 298 16.54 13.99 10.50
CA ASP A 298 17.39 13.73 11.67
C ASP A 298 16.70 12.80 12.67
N GLY A 299 15.40 12.96 12.88
CA GLY A 299 14.60 12.06 13.69
C GLY A 299 14.52 10.65 13.10
N TRP A 300 14.40 10.53 11.78
CA TRP A 300 14.45 9.23 11.08
C TRP A 300 15.83 8.55 11.29
N ALA A 301 16.92 9.29 11.20
CA ALA A 301 18.26 8.76 11.48
C ALA A 301 18.39 8.29 12.92
N ASP A 302 17.89 9.06 13.88
CA ASP A 302 17.87 8.67 15.30
C ASP A 302 17.09 7.39 15.54
N LEU A 303 15.87 7.29 15.00
CA LEU A 303 15.03 6.12 15.13
C LEU A 303 15.68 4.88 14.47
N THR A 304 16.25 5.05 13.28
CA THR A 304 16.95 3.97 12.58
C THR A 304 18.13 3.45 13.38
N ASN A 305 18.92 4.34 13.97
CA ASN A 305 20.05 3.95 14.82
C ASN A 305 19.61 3.22 16.09
N LYS A 306 18.47 3.61 16.67
CA LYS A 306 17.96 3.01 17.92
C LYS A 306 17.41 1.61 17.72
N ILE A 307 16.57 1.39 16.70
CA ILE A 307 15.82 0.15 16.56
C ILE A 307 15.87 -0.50 15.17
N GLY A 308 16.51 0.13 14.19
CA GLY A 308 16.55 -0.37 12.81
C GLY A 308 17.24 -1.73 12.62
N ASN A 309 18.01 -2.18 13.60
CA ASN A 309 18.61 -3.51 13.60
C ASN A 309 17.66 -4.63 14.07
N LYS A 310 16.53 -4.28 14.66
CA LYS A 310 15.53 -5.22 15.20
C LYS A 310 14.15 -5.07 14.57
N VAL A 311 13.85 -3.87 14.07
CA VAL A 311 12.53 -3.48 13.58
C VAL A 311 12.65 -3.00 12.14
N GLN A 312 11.75 -3.49 11.28
CA GLN A 312 11.58 -2.93 9.95
C GLN A 312 11.00 -1.52 10.06
N LEU A 313 11.71 -0.54 9.53
CA LEU A 313 11.29 0.86 9.51
C LEU A 313 10.90 1.24 8.09
N VAL A 314 9.59 1.40 7.87
CA VAL A 314 9.00 1.59 6.55
C VAL A 314 8.79 3.08 6.30
N GLY A 315 9.32 3.59 5.19
CA GLY A 315 9.00 4.95 4.71
C GLY A 315 7.85 4.93 3.72
N ASP A 316 6.72 5.52 4.09
CA ASP A 316 5.57 5.80 3.23
C ASP A 316 5.63 7.25 2.74
N ASP A 317 5.16 8.21 3.53
CA ASP A 317 5.24 9.64 3.19
C ASP A 317 6.70 10.12 3.04
N LEU A 318 7.62 9.45 3.73
CA LEU A 318 9.05 9.73 3.61
C LEU A 318 9.56 9.54 2.18
N PHE A 319 9.17 8.49 1.48
CA PHE A 319 9.72 8.12 0.17
C PHE A 319 8.75 8.29 -0.99
N VAL A 320 7.46 8.27 -0.75
CA VAL A 320 6.37 8.40 -1.74
C VAL A 320 6.59 7.61 -3.03
N THR A 321 7.14 6.40 -2.91
CA THR A 321 7.48 5.51 -4.04
C THR A 321 8.41 6.18 -5.08
N ASN A 322 9.17 7.19 -4.67
CA ASN A 322 10.02 8.00 -5.52
C ASN A 322 11.48 7.57 -5.43
N THR A 323 12.06 7.14 -6.55
CA THR A 323 13.44 6.63 -6.59
C THR A 323 14.49 7.67 -6.20
N ARG A 324 14.28 8.95 -6.51
CA ARG A 324 15.23 10.01 -6.13
C ARG A 324 15.29 10.19 -4.62
N ILE A 325 14.12 10.20 -3.97
CA ILE A 325 14.02 10.35 -2.52
C ILE A 325 14.51 9.09 -1.82
N LEU A 326 14.12 7.91 -2.33
CA LEU A 326 14.60 6.64 -1.80
C LEU A 326 16.14 6.54 -1.86
N LYS A 327 16.74 6.94 -2.98
CA LYS A 327 18.20 6.97 -3.13
C LYS A 327 18.86 7.83 -2.05
N GLU A 328 18.34 9.02 -1.80
CA GLU A 328 18.84 9.89 -0.74
C GLU A 328 18.74 9.23 0.65
N GLY A 329 17.60 8.59 0.93
CA GLY A 329 17.41 7.85 2.18
C GLY A 329 18.39 6.68 2.35
N ILE A 330 18.65 5.95 1.27
CA ILE A 330 19.63 4.85 1.26
C ILE A 330 21.05 5.39 1.53
N GLU A 331 21.45 6.45 0.86
CA GLU A 331 22.76 7.08 1.04
C GLU A 331 22.95 7.61 2.48
N LYS A 332 21.91 8.14 3.09
CA LYS A 332 21.90 8.62 4.47
C LYS A 332 21.63 7.54 5.51
N LYS A 333 21.40 6.29 5.08
CA LYS A 333 21.09 5.14 5.96
C LYS A 333 19.86 5.38 6.84
N ILE A 334 18.83 5.96 6.25
CA ILE A 334 17.56 6.28 6.89
C ILE A 334 16.54 5.21 6.52
N ALA A 335 15.77 4.72 7.50
CA ALA A 335 14.83 3.61 7.35
C ALA A 335 15.54 2.32 6.87
N ASN A 336 14.78 1.27 6.57
CA ASN A 336 15.30 0.03 5.99
C ASN A 336 14.25 -0.69 5.12
N SER A 337 13.13 -0.01 4.86
CA SER A 337 12.03 -0.50 4.03
C SER A 337 11.29 0.65 3.35
N ILE A 338 10.65 0.38 2.25
CA ILE A 338 9.78 1.33 1.54
C ILE A 338 8.37 0.77 1.40
N LEU A 339 7.37 1.61 1.63
CA LEU A 339 6.00 1.31 1.24
C LEU A 339 5.82 1.67 -0.23
N ILE A 340 5.22 0.77 -1.00
CA ILE A 340 5.01 0.93 -2.44
C ILE A 340 3.53 1.18 -2.71
N LYS A 341 3.23 2.37 -3.15
CA LYS A 341 1.92 2.80 -3.61
C LYS A 341 2.05 3.35 -5.02
N PHE A 342 1.69 2.58 -6.02
CA PHE A 342 1.94 2.97 -7.43
C PHE A 342 1.27 4.29 -7.85
N ASN A 343 0.21 4.73 -7.18
CA ASN A 343 -0.40 6.03 -7.45
C ASN A 343 0.37 7.22 -6.87
N GLN A 344 1.29 7.01 -5.92
CA GLN A 344 2.17 8.07 -5.42
C GLN A 344 3.20 8.52 -6.46
N ILE A 345 3.53 7.64 -7.41
CA ILE A 345 4.47 7.93 -8.50
C ILE A 345 3.78 7.96 -9.86
N GLY A 346 2.78 7.13 -10.12
CA GLY A 346 1.86 7.26 -11.24
C GLY A 346 2.16 6.42 -12.46
N SER A 347 3.10 5.46 -12.43
CA SER A 347 3.31 4.48 -13.49
C SER A 347 3.82 3.15 -12.97
N LEU A 348 3.57 2.08 -13.70
CA LEU A 348 4.08 0.75 -13.37
C LEU A 348 5.61 0.70 -13.49
N SER A 349 6.18 1.32 -14.53
CA SER A 349 7.63 1.32 -14.76
C SER A 349 8.38 1.97 -13.60
N GLU A 350 7.97 3.14 -13.14
CA GLU A 350 8.59 3.83 -11.99
C GLU A 350 8.38 3.06 -10.69
N THR A 351 7.24 2.41 -10.54
CA THR A 351 6.96 1.53 -9.38
C THR A 351 7.93 0.35 -9.33
N LEU A 352 8.15 -0.33 -10.45
CA LEU A 352 9.11 -1.43 -10.55
C LEU A 352 10.54 -0.95 -10.28
N ASP A 353 10.91 0.24 -10.73
CA ASP A 353 12.21 0.84 -10.45
C ASP A 353 12.41 1.11 -8.95
N ALA A 354 11.40 1.60 -8.26
CA ALA A 354 11.46 1.83 -6.81
C ALA A 354 11.62 0.52 -6.03
N ILE A 355 10.84 -0.51 -6.38
CA ILE A 355 10.95 -1.84 -5.76
C ILE A 355 12.37 -2.41 -5.97
N LYS A 356 12.87 -2.36 -7.20
CA LYS A 356 14.19 -2.86 -7.52
C LYS A 356 15.29 -2.11 -6.77
N MET A 357 15.23 -0.79 -6.74
CA MET A 357 16.21 0.03 -6.01
C MET A 357 16.24 -0.33 -4.53
N ALA A 358 15.09 -0.50 -3.90
CA ALA A 358 15.00 -0.92 -2.50
C ALA A 358 15.66 -2.30 -2.29
N GLN A 359 15.27 -3.29 -3.08
CA GLN A 359 15.80 -4.66 -2.97
C GLN A 359 17.30 -4.72 -3.22
N ASP A 360 17.82 -4.03 -4.22
CA ASP A 360 19.25 -3.97 -4.55
C ASP A 360 20.07 -3.32 -3.41
N ALA A 361 19.48 -2.38 -2.67
CA ALA A 361 20.11 -1.74 -1.50
C ALA A 361 19.95 -2.56 -0.20
N GLY A 362 19.28 -3.71 -0.27
CA GLY A 362 18.98 -4.52 0.90
C GLY A 362 17.84 -3.97 1.75
N TYR A 363 17.03 -3.03 1.27
CA TYR A 363 15.76 -2.62 1.88
C TYR A 363 14.69 -3.64 1.53
N THR A 364 13.70 -3.77 2.38
CA THR A 364 12.46 -4.49 2.05
C THR A 364 11.48 -3.55 1.35
N ALA A 365 10.51 -4.14 0.65
CA ALA A 365 9.43 -3.41 0.02
C ALA A 365 8.09 -4.00 0.47
N VAL A 366 7.16 -3.15 0.85
CA VAL A 366 5.80 -3.53 1.24
C VAL A 366 4.85 -2.99 0.17
N ILE A 367 4.17 -3.88 -0.54
CA ILE A 367 3.17 -3.47 -1.53
C ILE A 367 1.89 -3.07 -0.80
N SER A 368 1.36 -1.89 -1.11
CA SER A 368 0.28 -1.28 -0.32
C SER A 368 -0.90 -0.84 -1.18
N HIS A 369 -2.09 -0.96 -0.60
CA HIS A 369 -3.31 -0.30 -1.03
C HIS A 369 -3.32 1.20 -0.67
N ARG A 370 -4.43 1.85 -0.94
CA ARG A 370 -4.77 3.18 -0.39
C ARG A 370 -6.11 3.09 0.37
N SER A 371 -6.43 4.14 1.13
CA SER A 371 -7.71 4.20 1.87
C SER A 371 -8.93 4.21 0.94
N GLY A 372 -8.85 4.89 -0.19
CA GLY A 372 -9.84 4.79 -1.28
C GLY A 372 -9.41 3.74 -2.30
N GLU A 373 -10.10 2.61 -2.34
CA GLU A 373 -9.83 1.49 -3.23
C GLU A 373 -11.03 1.17 -4.13
N THR A 374 -10.79 0.29 -5.08
CA THR A 374 -11.81 -0.30 -5.96
C THR A 374 -11.69 -1.83 -5.90
N GLU A 375 -12.42 -2.54 -6.78
CA GLU A 375 -12.28 -4.00 -6.92
C GLU A 375 -10.97 -4.41 -7.63
N ASP A 376 -10.17 -3.45 -8.12
CA ASP A 376 -8.89 -3.72 -8.78
C ASP A 376 -7.94 -4.48 -7.85
N THR A 377 -7.36 -5.57 -8.37
CA THR A 377 -6.49 -6.49 -7.61
C THR A 377 -5.04 -6.46 -8.06
N THR A 378 -4.64 -5.46 -8.84
CA THR A 378 -3.29 -5.38 -9.44
C THR A 378 -2.17 -5.48 -8.40
N ILE A 379 -2.35 -4.91 -7.21
CA ILE A 379 -1.32 -4.96 -6.16
C ILE A 379 -1.02 -6.38 -5.67
N ALA A 380 -1.98 -7.29 -5.74
CA ALA A 380 -1.76 -8.70 -5.41
C ALA A 380 -0.78 -9.36 -6.41
N ASP A 381 -1.03 -9.19 -7.69
CA ASP A 381 -0.14 -9.67 -8.76
C ASP A 381 1.24 -9.01 -8.68
N LEU A 382 1.30 -7.70 -8.40
CA LEU A 382 2.55 -6.96 -8.24
C LEU A 382 3.40 -7.52 -7.09
N ALA A 383 2.81 -7.80 -5.94
CA ALA A 383 3.52 -8.34 -4.78
C ALA A 383 4.15 -9.71 -5.07
N VAL A 384 3.41 -10.59 -5.74
CA VAL A 384 3.91 -11.91 -6.14
C VAL A 384 5.00 -11.81 -7.21
N ALA A 385 4.76 -11.01 -8.24
CA ALA A 385 5.64 -10.86 -9.41
C ALA A 385 7.02 -10.33 -9.07
N THR A 386 7.11 -9.44 -8.09
CA THR A 386 8.36 -8.79 -7.66
C THR A 386 9.04 -9.50 -6.50
N ALA A 387 8.42 -10.56 -5.97
CA ALA A 387 8.84 -11.22 -4.74
C ALA A 387 9.08 -10.22 -3.59
N ALA A 388 8.22 -9.21 -3.49
CA ALA A 388 8.33 -8.14 -2.47
C ALA A 388 8.25 -8.72 -1.05
N GLY A 389 7.51 -9.80 -0.87
CA GLY A 389 7.45 -10.57 0.37
C GLY A 389 6.47 -10.04 1.40
N GLN A 390 5.89 -8.87 1.19
CA GLN A 390 4.93 -8.25 2.12
C GLN A 390 3.85 -7.49 1.36
N ILE A 391 2.63 -7.54 1.87
CA ILE A 391 1.50 -6.77 1.35
C ILE A 391 0.71 -6.15 2.51
N LYS A 392 0.37 -4.87 2.36
CA LYS A 392 -0.49 -4.13 3.28
C LYS A 392 -1.74 -3.72 2.52
N THR A 393 -2.86 -4.43 2.73
CA THR A 393 -4.10 -4.21 1.97
C THR A 393 -5.35 -4.27 2.84
N GLY A 394 -5.23 -3.80 4.08
CA GLY A 394 -6.35 -3.63 5.01
C GLY A 394 -6.68 -4.88 5.82
N SER A 395 -7.90 -4.90 6.33
CA SER A 395 -8.38 -5.94 7.24
C SER A 395 -9.06 -7.10 6.50
N LEU A 396 -9.83 -7.91 7.23
CA LEU A 396 -10.45 -9.16 6.76
C LEU A 396 -11.92 -8.96 6.35
N CYS A 397 -12.36 -7.74 6.16
CA CYS A 397 -13.69 -7.40 5.66
C CYS A 397 -13.61 -6.20 4.72
N ARG A 398 -14.73 -5.84 4.09
CA ARG A 398 -14.88 -4.92 2.95
C ARG A 398 -14.31 -5.53 1.65
N SER A 399 -15.17 -5.63 0.64
CA SER A 399 -14.85 -6.30 -0.64
C SER A 399 -13.66 -5.67 -1.37
N ASP A 400 -13.46 -4.36 -1.21
CA ASP A 400 -12.31 -3.62 -1.76
C ASP A 400 -10.97 -4.08 -1.18
N ARG A 401 -10.94 -4.67 0.02
CA ARG A 401 -9.77 -5.27 0.67
C ARG A 401 -9.69 -6.76 0.39
N VAL A 402 -10.78 -7.46 0.67
CA VAL A 402 -10.87 -8.93 0.55
C VAL A 402 -10.63 -9.41 -0.88
N SER A 403 -10.97 -8.61 -1.89
CA SER A 403 -10.69 -8.95 -3.30
C SER A 403 -9.20 -9.21 -3.56
N LYS A 404 -8.31 -8.44 -2.92
CA LYS A 404 -6.86 -8.61 -3.03
C LYS A 404 -6.40 -9.92 -2.38
N TYR A 405 -6.93 -10.21 -1.19
CA TYR A 405 -6.63 -11.48 -0.49
C TYR A 405 -7.15 -12.68 -1.28
N ASN A 406 -8.37 -12.61 -1.82
CA ASN A 406 -8.93 -13.67 -2.64
C ASN A 406 -8.12 -13.88 -3.94
N ARG A 407 -7.60 -12.81 -4.54
CA ARG A 407 -6.69 -12.91 -5.68
C ARG A 407 -5.41 -13.65 -5.29
N LEU A 408 -4.82 -13.35 -4.14
CA LEU A 408 -3.63 -14.04 -3.63
C LEU A 408 -3.88 -15.53 -3.38
N LEU A 409 -5.03 -15.90 -2.84
CA LEU A 409 -5.41 -17.32 -2.69
C LEU A 409 -5.43 -18.06 -4.03
N ARG A 410 -5.95 -17.43 -5.07
CA ARG A 410 -5.96 -18.02 -6.42
C ARG A 410 -4.56 -18.14 -6.99
N ILE A 411 -3.72 -17.13 -6.83
CA ILE A 411 -2.33 -17.16 -7.27
C ILE A 411 -1.57 -18.30 -6.57
N GLU A 412 -1.75 -18.45 -5.26
CA GLU A 412 -1.12 -19.55 -4.50
C GLU A 412 -1.56 -20.92 -5.02
N ALA A 413 -2.85 -21.09 -5.32
CA ALA A 413 -3.37 -22.32 -5.89
C ALA A 413 -2.78 -22.62 -7.27
N GLU A 414 -2.53 -21.60 -8.09
CA GLU A 414 -1.92 -21.74 -9.42
C GLU A 414 -0.43 -22.07 -9.35
N LEU A 415 0.32 -21.44 -8.45
CA LEU A 415 1.78 -21.53 -8.40
C LEU A 415 2.30 -22.61 -7.45
N GLY A 416 1.56 -22.93 -6.39
CA GLY A 416 2.00 -23.90 -5.39
C GLY A 416 3.42 -23.61 -4.88
N ALA A 417 4.31 -24.60 -4.92
CA ALA A 417 5.68 -24.48 -4.44
C ALA A 417 6.54 -23.46 -5.22
N ALA A 418 6.11 -23.02 -6.40
CA ALA A 418 6.82 -21.99 -7.18
C ALA A 418 6.72 -20.58 -6.55
N ALA A 419 5.79 -20.38 -5.63
CA ALA A 419 5.64 -19.13 -4.87
C ALA A 419 5.63 -19.44 -3.36
N PRO A 420 6.78 -19.62 -2.71
CA PRO A 420 6.85 -19.97 -1.30
C PRO A 420 6.37 -18.82 -0.41
N TYR A 421 5.70 -19.18 0.69
CA TYR A 421 5.40 -18.28 1.79
C TYR A 421 6.52 -18.35 2.82
N LYS A 422 7.34 -17.31 2.94
CA LYS A 422 8.56 -17.34 3.75
C LYS A 422 8.37 -16.79 5.17
N GLY A 423 7.20 -16.23 5.47
CA GLY A 423 6.85 -15.77 6.81
C GLY A 423 7.86 -14.79 7.39
N ARG A 424 8.36 -15.08 8.57
CA ARG A 424 9.32 -14.23 9.30
C ARG A 424 10.56 -13.84 8.46
N ALA A 425 11.01 -14.71 7.56
CA ALA A 425 12.20 -14.44 6.75
C ALA A 425 12.04 -13.26 5.77
N GLU A 426 10.83 -12.80 5.52
CA GLU A 426 10.57 -11.61 4.68
C GLU A 426 10.88 -10.29 5.40
N PHE A 427 11.03 -10.32 6.71
CA PHE A 427 11.34 -9.12 7.51
C PHE A 427 12.82 -9.09 7.88
N LYS A 428 13.37 -7.89 7.91
CA LYS A 428 14.68 -7.68 8.53
C LYS A 428 14.55 -7.82 10.04
N SER A 429 15.44 -8.56 10.61
CA SER A 429 15.60 -8.75 12.05
C SER A 429 17.06 -8.62 12.42
#